data_e9d0155ec570e199bca35f26ebaaa8f3
#
_entry.id   e9d0155ec570e199bca35f26ebaaa8f3
#
_cell.length_a   1.000
_cell.length_b   1.000
_cell.length_c   1.000
_cell.angle_alpha   90.00
_cell.angle_beta   90.00
_cell.angle_gamma   90.00
#
_symmetry.space_group_name_H-M   'P 1'
#
loop_
_entity.id
_entity.type
_entity.pdbx_description
1 polymer ?
#
loop_
_entity_poly.entity_id
_entity_poly.type
_entity_poly.pdbx_seq_one_letter_code
_entity_poly.pdbx_strand_id
1 'polypeptide(L)'
;MRKPVPLRWVVMSVFVLSSALNYLDRQILAALAPLLRAEFHLTNAGYGQVLAVFSITYAACSPVAGLLIDRFGLNRGISLGVGLWSLAGVATGFVRNLAGLLSCRAVLGAAESSGVPAVGKALHKYLPAKERALGNALSQIGLSVGAIIAPPLATWFALRHGWRSAFLFTGLLGLCWIPLWLWVSRRAPEAAPERGGVPDVSSLLRDRRLWGFVAANVASMPVYTLWSNWTTLYLKDVHGLTLVKANLLAPVPSFFAYAGGLAGGWLSLRWISRGCEALEARRRACLASAVALLATAIVPLMPGPVWATLAISFSFFSIAAWSVNLYTMPLDAFGGARAAFSVSLLTGAYGAMQAVISPLIGAMIDRHGYGPVFVMAAVTPIFAYGILHVTRQPR
;
A
#
# COMPACT_ATOMS: atom_id res chain seq x y z
N MET A 1 26.84 -5.39 29.26
CA MET A 1 27.12 -4.47 28.14
C MET A 1 26.30 -4.89 26.92
N ARG A 2 25.41 -4.04 26.37
CA ARG A 2 24.66 -4.34 25.13
C ARG A 2 25.64 -4.35 23.96
N LYS A 3 25.68 -5.44 23.17
CA LYS A 3 26.49 -5.47 21.93
C LYS A 3 26.03 -4.31 21.03
N PRO A 4 26.95 -3.55 20.41
CA PRO A 4 26.59 -2.47 19.51
C PRO A 4 25.75 -3.01 18.36
N VAL A 5 24.70 -2.25 17.99
CA VAL A 5 23.81 -2.63 16.87
C VAL A 5 24.66 -2.74 15.60
N PRO A 6 24.66 -3.87 14.89
CA PRO A 6 25.44 -4.02 13.66
C PRO A 6 25.07 -2.93 12.64
N LEU A 7 26.06 -2.32 12.00
CA LEU A 7 25.88 -1.17 11.09
C LEU A 7 24.85 -1.45 9.96
N ARG A 8 24.74 -2.72 9.51
CA ARG A 8 23.71 -3.13 8.53
C ARG A 8 22.28 -2.82 8.99
N TRP A 9 21.98 -2.94 10.29
CA TRP A 9 20.66 -2.62 10.83
C TRP A 9 20.43 -1.11 10.94
N VAL A 10 21.48 -0.32 11.20
CA VAL A 10 21.40 1.15 11.13
C VAL A 10 21.03 1.58 9.70
N VAL A 11 21.70 1.01 8.69
CA VAL A 11 21.40 1.30 7.28
C VAL A 11 19.98 0.90 6.92
N MET A 12 19.53 -0.28 7.36
CA MET A 12 18.15 -0.72 7.11
C MET A 12 17.14 0.16 7.83
N SER A 13 17.41 0.62 9.05
CA SER A 13 16.52 1.56 9.76
C SER A 13 16.38 2.89 9.01
N VAL A 14 17.48 3.44 8.50
CA VAL A 14 17.43 4.65 7.66
C VAL A 14 16.68 4.38 6.35
N PHE A 15 16.86 3.19 5.76
CA PHE A 15 16.07 2.82 4.57
C PHE A 15 14.57 2.71 4.87
N VAL A 16 14.18 2.12 6.00
CA VAL A 16 12.79 2.00 6.45
C VAL A 16 12.12 3.37 6.61
N LEU A 17 12.87 4.41 6.99
CA LEU A 17 12.34 5.78 7.01
C LEU A 17 11.86 6.24 5.63
N SER A 18 12.51 5.83 4.53
CA SER A 18 12.00 6.15 3.18
C SER A 18 10.66 5.48 2.88
N SER A 19 10.45 4.26 3.38
CA SER A 19 9.15 3.58 3.28
C SER A 19 8.07 4.32 4.08
N ALA A 20 8.41 4.81 5.27
CA ALA A 20 7.51 5.60 6.09
C ALA A 20 7.14 6.93 5.41
N LEU A 21 8.11 7.63 4.84
CA LEU A 21 7.90 8.88 4.10
C LEU A 21 7.02 8.66 2.86
N ASN A 22 7.30 7.62 2.08
CA ASN A 22 6.52 7.25 0.91
C ASN A 22 5.03 7.08 1.24
N TYR A 23 4.74 6.35 2.32
CA TYR A 23 3.35 6.11 2.71
C TYR A 23 2.71 7.32 3.40
N LEU A 24 3.50 8.12 4.11
CA LEU A 24 3.09 9.40 4.67
C LEU A 24 2.58 10.35 3.58
N ASP A 25 3.33 10.52 2.49
CA ASP A 25 2.98 11.39 1.36
C ASP A 25 1.66 10.97 0.69
N ARG A 26 1.44 9.65 0.56
CA ARG A 26 0.17 9.10 0.03
C ARG A 26 -1.00 9.39 0.95
N GLN A 27 -0.84 9.14 2.24
CA GLN A 27 -1.92 9.23 3.21
C GLN A 27 -2.27 10.67 3.59
N ILE A 28 -1.36 11.63 3.45
CA ILE A 28 -1.67 13.06 3.59
C ILE A 28 -2.72 13.52 2.59
N LEU A 29 -2.67 13.05 1.34
CA LEU A 29 -3.70 13.35 0.36
C LEU A 29 -5.08 12.86 0.83
N ALA A 30 -5.16 11.62 1.31
CA ALA A 30 -6.41 11.02 1.78
C ALA A 30 -6.96 11.75 3.02
N ALA A 31 -6.09 12.12 3.96
CA ALA A 31 -6.45 12.88 5.16
C ALA A 31 -6.93 14.30 4.84
N LEU A 32 -6.38 14.92 3.79
CA LEU A 32 -6.74 16.27 3.34
C LEU A 32 -7.79 16.26 2.21
N ALA A 33 -8.27 15.11 1.78
CA ALA A 33 -9.23 14.98 0.68
C ALA A 33 -10.44 15.92 0.80
N PRO A 34 -11.07 16.12 1.99
CA PRO A 34 -12.17 17.07 2.12
C PRO A 34 -11.77 18.51 1.80
N LEU A 35 -10.58 18.96 2.16
CA LEU A 35 -10.09 20.30 1.88
C LEU A 35 -9.74 20.47 0.39
N LEU A 36 -9.10 19.46 -0.19
CA LEU A 36 -8.75 19.45 -1.62
C LEU A 36 -10.01 19.45 -2.50
N ARG A 37 -11.04 18.67 -2.11
CA ARG A 37 -12.33 18.69 -2.79
C ARG A 37 -12.98 20.07 -2.76
N ALA A 38 -12.97 20.74 -1.61
CA ALA A 38 -13.51 22.08 -1.48
C ALA A 38 -12.71 23.11 -2.29
N GLU A 39 -11.38 23.09 -2.22
CA GLU A 39 -10.49 24.05 -2.90
C GLU A 39 -10.59 23.96 -4.44
N PHE A 40 -10.60 22.74 -4.98
CA PHE A 40 -10.60 22.49 -6.42
C PHE A 40 -12.00 22.16 -6.98
N HIS A 41 -13.06 22.31 -6.19
CA HIS A 41 -14.46 22.02 -6.55
C HIS A 41 -14.62 20.60 -7.12
N LEU A 42 -13.96 19.59 -6.52
CA LEU A 42 -14.00 18.22 -7.02
C LEU A 42 -15.22 17.47 -6.51
N THR A 43 -15.87 16.74 -7.43
CA THR A 43 -16.77 15.63 -7.06
C THR A 43 -15.96 14.46 -6.49
N ASN A 44 -16.65 13.43 -5.98
CA ASN A 44 -15.94 12.19 -5.58
C ASN A 44 -15.29 11.51 -6.79
N ALA A 45 -15.91 11.55 -7.97
CA ALA A 45 -15.30 11.07 -9.20
C ALA A 45 -14.02 11.85 -9.55
N GLY A 46 -14.04 13.18 -9.41
CA GLY A 46 -12.86 14.04 -9.60
C GLY A 46 -11.71 13.71 -8.61
N TYR A 47 -12.04 13.48 -7.34
CA TYR A 47 -11.05 12.98 -6.38
C TYR A 47 -10.51 11.59 -6.77
N GLY A 48 -11.38 10.69 -7.21
CA GLY A 48 -10.98 9.40 -7.77
C GLY A 48 -10.01 9.50 -8.94
N GLN A 49 -10.16 10.52 -9.82
CA GLN A 49 -9.22 10.80 -10.91
C GLN A 49 -7.83 11.23 -10.38
N VAL A 50 -7.78 12.03 -9.32
CA VAL A 50 -6.50 12.40 -8.67
C VAL A 50 -5.75 11.16 -8.16
N LEU A 51 -6.47 10.18 -7.60
CA LEU A 51 -5.91 8.90 -7.19
C LEU A 51 -5.51 8.03 -8.41
N ALA A 52 -6.32 8.04 -9.47
CA ALA A 52 -6.08 7.25 -10.67
C ALA A 52 -4.80 7.68 -11.41
N VAL A 53 -4.56 8.97 -11.57
CA VAL A 53 -3.37 9.50 -12.24
C VAL A 53 -2.08 9.03 -11.54
N PHE A 54 -2.05 9.10 -10.21
CA PHE A 54 -0.95 8.53 -9.43
C PHE A 54 -0.77 7.03 -9.71
N SER A 55 -1.86 6.26 -9.69
CA SER A 55 -1.81 4.80 -9.84
C SER A 55 -1.39 4.36 -11.24
N ILE A 56 -1.83 5.08 -12.29
CA ILE A 56 -1.42 4.83 -13.68
C ILE A 56 0.09 5.02 -13.83
N THR A 57 0.61 6.16 -13.39
CA THR A 57 2.03 6.47 -13.52
C THR A 57 2.90 5.57 -12.66
N TYR A 58 2.44 5.23 -11.45
CA TYR A 58 3.10 4.25 -10.59
C TYR A 58 3.20 2.88 -11.27
N ALA A 59 2.11 2.36 -11.81
CA ALA A 59 2.08 1.06 -12.48
C ALA A 59 2.95 1.04 -13.76
N ALA A 60 2.83 2.08 -14.60
CA ALA A 60 3.57 2.19 -15.85
C ALA A 60 5.08 2.36 -15.62
N CYS A 61 5.48 3.13 -14.62
CA CYS A 61 6.89 3.43 -14.36
C CYS A 61 7.59 2.38 -13.48
N SER A 62 6.85 1.50 -12.80
CA SER A 62 7.44 0.50 -11.88
C SER A 62 8.49 -0.42 -12.54
N PRO A 63 8.29 -0.98 -13.75
CA PRO A 63 9.32 -1.76 -14.43
C PRO A 63 10.55 -0.93 -14.77
N VAL A 64 10.34 0.31 -15.24
CA VAL A 64 11.43 1.23 -15.61
C VAL A 64 12.25 1.62 -14.39
N ALA A 65 11.59 1.90 -13.25
CA ALA A 65 12.25 2.23 -12.00
C ALA A 65 13.15 1.09 -11.50
N GLY A 66 12.70 -0.17 -11.63
CA GLY A 66 13.52 -1.35 -11.33
C GLY A 66 14.79 -1.38 -12.18
N LEU A 67 14.67 -1.21 -13.51
CA LEU A 67 15.82 -1.17 -14.44
C LEU A 67 16.78 0.00 -14.15
N LEU A 68 16.26 1.16 -13.79
CA LEU A 68 17.09 2.31 -13.41
C LEU A 68 17.88 2.04 -12.13
N ILE A 69 17.26 1.42 -11.10
CA ILE A 69 17.94 1.01 -9.88
C ILE A 69 19.01 -0.05 -10.18
N ASP A 70 18.74 -0.96 -11.12
CA ASP A 70 19.73 -1.96 -11.54
C ASP A 70 20.92 -1.32 -12.26
N ARG A 71 20.66 -0.37 -13.13
CA ARG A 71 21.71 0.30 -13.94
C ARG A 71 22.55 1.29 -13.12
N PHE A 72 21.93 2.13 -12.28
CA PHE A 72 22.61 3.18 -11.52
C PHE A 72 23.05 2.73 -10.12
N GLY A 73 22.62 1.55 -9.70
CA GLY A 73 22.80 1.03 -8.34
C GLY A 73 21.78 1.59 -7.35
N LEU A 74 21.58 0.85 -6.25
CA LEU A 74 20.57 1.17 -5.24
C LEU A 74 20.70 2.60 -4.70
N ASN A 75 21.91 3.01 -4.31
CA ASN A 75 22.09 4.27 -3.58
C ASN A 75 21.72 5.48 -4.43
N ARG A 76 22.13 5.52 -5.70
CA ARG A 76 21.77 6.60 -6.63
C ARG A 76 20.31 6.49 -7.07
N GLY A 77 19.85 5.27 -7.39
CA GLY A 77 18.51 5.03 -7.88
C GLY A 77 17.44 5.45 -6.87
N ILE A 78 17.57 5.03 -5.60
CA ILE A 78 16.61 5.42 -4.57
C ILE A 78 16.72 6.91 -4.21
N SER A 79 17.93 7.49 -4.20
CA SER A 79 18.08 8.93 -3.95
C SER A 79 17.43 9.79 -5.02
N LEU A 80 17.50 9.38 -6.30
CA LEU A 80 16.78 10.04 -7.39
C LEU A 80 15.26 9.87 -7.25
N GLY A 81 14.78 8.67 -6.94
CA GLY A 81 13.38 8.41 -6.67
C GLY A 81 12.85 9.29 -5.53
N VAL A 82 13.49 9.25 -4.35
CA VAL A 82 13.13 10.09 -3.20
C VAL A 82 13.19 11.58 -3.55
N GLY A 83 14.21 12.02 -4.25
CA GLY A 83 14.35 13.42 -4.69
C GLY A 83 13.19 13.88 -5.56
N LEU A 84 12.84 13.09 -6.59
CA LEU A 84 11.75 13.42 -7.49
C LEU A 84 10.39 13.40 -6.81
N TRP A 85 10.09 12.39 -5.98
CA TRP A 85 8.79 12.39 -5.29
C TRP A 85 8.69 13.49 -4.23
N SER A 86 9.79 13.79 -3.54
CA SER A 86 9.83 14.87 -2.56
C SER A 86 9.65 16.25 -3.21
N LEU A 87 10.27 16.47 -4.37
CA LEU A 87 10.05 17.68 -5.17
C LEU A 87 8.61 17.78 -5.67
N ALA A 88 7.99 16.67 -6.08
CA ALA A 88 6.57 16.64 -6.44
C ALA A 88 5.67 16.94 -5.23
N GLY A 89 6.03 16.45 -4.02
CA GLY A 89 5.40 16.80 -2.76
C GLY A 89 5.48 18.30 -2.47
N VAL A 90 6.68 18.87 -2.51
CA VAL A 90 6.89 20.32 -2.35
C VAL A 90 6.09 21.11 -3.40
N ALA A 91 6.14 20.70 -4.70
CA ALA A 91 5.40 21.35 -5.77
C ALA A 91 3.87 21.31 -5.53
N THR A 92 3.36 20.23 -4.92
CA THR A 92 1.93 20.11 -4.54
C THR A 92 1.52 21.24 -3.57
N GLY A 93 2.43 21.71 -2.71
CA GLY A 93 2.18 22.87 -1.84
C GLY A 93 1.96 24.20 -2.57
N PHE A 94 2.35 24.30 -3.83
CA PHE A 94 2.22 25.52 -4.66
C PHE A 94 1.14 25.45 -5.74
N VAL A 95 0.46 24.32 -5.90
CA VAL A 95 -0.57 24.17 -6.93
C VAL A 95 -1.76 25.10 -6.70
N ARG A 96 -2.27 25.68 -7.79
CA ARG A 96 -3.41 26.62 -7.80
C ARG A 96 -4.61 26.10 -8.58
N ASN A 97 -4.45 25.00 -9.31
CA ASN A 97 -5.51 24.42 -10.13
C ASN A 97 -5.40 22.90 -10.18
N LEU A 98 -6.45 22.25 -10.67
CA LEU A 98 -6.52 20.81 -10.78
C LEU A 98 -5.43 20.22 -11.69
N ALA A 99 -5.10 20.88 -12.79
CA ALA A 99 -4.08 20.39 -13.73
C ALA A 99 -2.71 20.31 -13.03
N GLY A 100 -2.34 21.32 -12.24
CA GLY A 100 -1.13 21.29 -11.43
C GLY A 100 -1.14 20.15 -10.40
N LEU A 101 -2.27 19.92 -9.72
CA LEU A 101 -2.43 18.80 -8.78
C LEU A 101 -2.26 17.45 -9.48
N LEU A 102 -2.89 17.25 -10.64
CA LEU A 102 -2.78 16.03 -11.43
C LEU A 102 -1.35 15.80 -11.92
N SER A 103 -0.67 16.87 -12.38
CA SER A 103 0.75 16.79 -12.81
C SER A 103 1.67 16.38 -11.66
N CYS A 104 1.50 16.99 -10.48
CA CYS A 104 2.27 16.59 -9.30
C CYS A 104 1.98 15.14 -8.90
N ARG A 105 0.73 14.68 -9.00
CA ARG A 105 0.36 13.28 -8.74
C ARG A 105 0.98 12.30 -9.74
N ALA A 106 1.04 12.69 -11.02
CA ALA A 106 1.70 11.89 -12.06
C ALA A 106 3.20 11.72 -11.78
N VAL A 107 3.89 12.82 -11.47
CA VAL A 107 5.33 12.78 -11.13
C VAL A 107 5.57 11.99 -9.85
N LEU A 108 4.73 12.20 -8.82
CA LEU A 108 4.81 11.47 -7.56
C LEU A 108 4.67 9.95 -7.80
N GLY A 109 3.64 9.52 -8.54
CA GLY A 109 3.41 8.10 -8.84
C GLY A 109 4.58 7.47 -9.60
N ALA A 110 5.09 8.17 -10.63
CA ALA A 110 6.24 7.72 -11.39
C ALA A 110 7.50 7.56 -10.51
N ALA A 111 7.79 8.53 -9.64
CA ALA A 111 8.96 8.51 -8.78
C ALA A 111 8.86 7.47 -7.65
N GLU A 112 7.69 7.37 -6.99
CA GLU A 112 7.45 6.42 -5.90
C GLU A 112 7.44 4.96 -6.35
N SER A 113 7.25 4.70 -7.65
CA SER A 113 7.34 3.35 -8.22
C SER A 113 8.72 2.69 -7.99
N SER A 114 9.75 3.49 -7.70
CA SER A 114 11.09 3.02 -7.32
C SER A 114 11.17 2.37 -5.93
N GLY A 115 10.18 2.61 -5.06
CA GLY A 115 10.22 2.16 -3.66
C GLY A 115 10.27 0.64 -3.50
N VAL A 116 9.37 -0.09 -4.16
CA VAL A 116 9.29 -1.56 -4.02
C VAL A 116 10.56 -2.27 -4.53
N PRO A 117 11.08 -2.01 -5.75
CA PRO A 117 12.33 -2.62 -6.20
C PRO A 117 13.52 -2.20 -5.33
N ALA A 118 13.54 -0.97 -4.80
CA ALA A 118 14.60 -0.53 -3.90
C ALA A 118 14.61 -1.30 -2.58
N VAL A 119 13.44 -1.62 -1.98
CA VAL A 119 13.35 -2.47 -0.77
C VAL A 119 14.00 -3.82 -1.03
N GLY A 120 13.59 -4.51 -2.09
CA GLY A 120 14.16 -5.81 -2.46
C GLY A 120 15.68 -5.74 -2.59
N LYS A 121 16.18 -4.74 -3.31
CA LYS A 121 17.63 -4.56 -3.54
C LYS A 121 18.39 -4.18 -2.26
N ALA A 122 17.79 -3.37 -1.35
CA ALA A 122 18.39 -3.03 -0.07
C ALA A 122 18.53 -4.25 0.84
N LEU A 123 17.48 -5.09 0.91
CA LEU A 123 17.52 -6.34 1.67
C LEU A 123 18.63 -7.27 1.18
N HIS A 124 18.78 -7.42 -0.15
CA HIS A 124 19.84 -8.25 -0.73
C HIS A 124 21.24 -7.66 -0.52
N LYS A 125 21.38 -6.34 -0.62
CA LYS A 125 22.67 -5.66 -0.52
C LYS A 125 23.24 -5.62 0.89
N TYR A 126 22.38 -5.45 1.91
CA TYR A 126 22.84 -5.17 3.27
C TYR A 126 22.57 -6.29 4.26
N LEU A 127 21.64 -7.22 3.98
CA LEU A 127 21.25 -8.27 4.91
C LEU A 127 21.59 -9.68 4.37
N PRO A 128 22.18 -10.55 5.22
CA PRO A 128 22.31 -11.96 4.89
C PRO A 128 20.93 -12.61 4.77
N ALA A 129 20.82 -13.72 4.02
CA ALA A 129 19.53 -14.38 3.69
C ALA A 129 18.63 -14.62 4.91
N LYS A 130 19.21 -15.07 6.03
CA LYS A 130 18.51 -15.35 7.29
C LYS A 130 17.85 -14.12 7.95
N GLU A 131 18.30 -12.90 7.62
CA GLU A 131 17.82 -11.64 8.21
C GLU A 131 16.87 -10.87 7.27
N ARG A 132 16.77 -11.25 5.99
CA ARG A 132 15.94 -10.53 4.98
C ARG A 132 14.46 -10.51 5.31
N ALA A 133 13.93 -11.60 5.87
CA ALA A 133 12.53 -11.64 6.29
C ALA A 133 12.23 -10.59 7.37
N LEU A 134 13.13 -10.44 8.36
CA LEU A 134 13.01 -9.42 9.39
C LEU A 134 13.14 -8.01 8.80
N GLY A 135 14.10 -7.79 7.89
CA GLY A 135 14.26 -6.51 7.19
C GLY A 135 13.01 -6.11 6.37
N ASN A 136 12.37 -7.08 5.69
CA ASN A 136 11.12 -6.84 5.00
C ASN A 136 9.97 -6.49 5.96
N ALA A 137 9.88 -7.19 7.09
CA ALA A 137 8.89 -6.88 8.12
C ALA A 137 9.07 -5.46 8.68
N LEU A 138 10.31 -5.01 8.90
CA LEU A 138 10.59 -3.63 9.31
C LEU A 138 10.19 -2.61 8.24
N SER A 139 10.38 -2.91 6.96
CA SER A 139 9.92 -2.03 5.87
C SER A 139 8.39 -1.89 5.86
N GLN A 140 7.67 -2.97 6.13
CA GLN A 140 6.21 -2.95 6.26
C GLN A 140 5.76 -2.15 7.51
N ILE A 141 6.50 -2.24 8.62
CA ILE A 141 6.27 -1.39 9.80
C ILE A 141 6.47 0.09 9.43
N GLY A 142 7.48 0.42 8.62
CA GLY A 142 7.68 1.77 8.11
C GLY A 142 6.46 2.31 7.39
N LEU A 143 5.90 1.55 6.44
CA LEU A 143 4.65 1.92 5.75
C LEU A 143 3.51 2.18 6.75
N SER A 144 3.40 1.31 7.78
CA SER A 144 2.40 1.42 8.84
C SER A 144 2.49 2.72 9.61
N VAL A 145 3.71 3.05 10.03
CA VAL A 145 4.00 4.28 10.78
C VAL A 145 3.62 5.50 9.95
N GLY A 146 3.98 5.52 8.66
CA GLY A 146 3.59 6.59 7.73
C GLY A 146 2.08 6.77 7.65
N ALA A 147 1.32 5.67 7.49
CA ALA A 147 -0.13 5.71 7.40
C ALA A 147 -0.82 6.22 8.68
N ILE A 148 -0.32 5.81 9.85
CA ILE A 148 -0.91 6.19 11.15
C ILE A 148 -0.62 7.65 11.48
N ILE A 149 0.59 8.14 11.16
CA ILE A 149 1.01 9.52 11.46
C ILE A 149 0.40 10.53 10.50
N ALA A 150 0.10 10.15 9.26
CA ALA A 150 -0.37 11.07 8.23
C ALA A 150 -1.64 11.87 8.61
N PRO A 151 -2.75 11.28 9.10
CA PRO A 151 -3.95 12.05 9.39
C PRO A 151 -3.78 13.08 10.51
N PRO A 152 -3.19 12.78 11.70
CA PRO A 152 -2.97 13.80 12.72
C PRO A 152 -1.97 14.89 12.28
N LEU A 153 -0.91 14.52 11.55
CA LEU A 153 0.07 15.46 11.03
C LEU A 153 -0.57 16.40 10.00
N ALA A 154 -1.30 15.86 9.03
CA ALA A 154 -2.02 16.63 8.02
C ALA A 154 -3.01 17.62 8.66
N THR A 155 -3.75 17.18 9.67
CA THR A 155 -4.70 18.02 10.40
C THR A 155 -3.99 19.16 11.13
N TRP A 156 -2.90 18.87 11.83
CA TRP A 156 -2.14 19.87 12.56
C TRP A 156 -1.64 20.99 11.64
N PHE A 157 -1.05 20.61 10.49
CA PHE A 157 -0.61 21.60 9.51
C PHE A 157 -1.78 22.36 8.88
N ALA A 158 -2.85 21.66 8.50
CA ALA A 158 -4.00 22.28 7.86
C ALA A 158 -4.67 23.35 8.72
N LEU A 159 -4.74 23.13 10.04
CA LEU A 159 -5.34 24.09 10.98
C LEU A 159 -4.47 25.30 11.26
N ARG A 160 -3.15 25.15 11.28
CA ARG A 160 -2.23 26.24 11.67
C ARG A 160 -1.67 27.02 10.50
N HIS A 161 -1.39 26.36 9.39
CA HIS A 161 -0.64 26.93 8.27
C HIS A 161 -1.31 26.66 6.91
N GLY A 162 -2.51 26.08 6.90
CA GLY A 162 -3.20 25.65 5.69
C GLY A 162 -2.70 24.30 5.16
N TRP A 163 -3.52 23.62 4.36
CA TRP A 163 -3.27 22.27 3.86
C TRP A 163 -1.97 22.15 3.02
N ARG A 164 -1.56 23.21 2.35
CA ARG A 164 -0.36 23.26 1.51
C ARG A 164 0.91 22.98 2.30
N SER A 165 0.95 23.48 3.54
CA SER A 165 2.13 23.33 4.42
C SER A 165 2.42 21.86 4.79
N ALA A 166 1.41 21.00 4.82
CA ALA A 166 1.62 19.57 5.05
C ALA A 166 2.44 18.93 3.92
N PHE A 167 2.15 19.25 2.66
CA PHE A 167 2.91 18.76 1.51
C PHE A 167 4.32 19.35 1.44
N LEU A 168 4.47 20.64 1.77
CA LEU A 168 5.78 21.28 1.87
C LEU A 168 6.66 20.59 2.91
N PHE A 169 6.11 20.33 4.09
CA PHE A 169 6.84 19.70 5.19
C PHE A 169 7.29 18.28 4.83
N THR A 170 6.40 17.43 4.33
CA THR A 170 6.75 16.05 4.00
C THR A 170 7.72 15.97 2.82
N GLY A 171 7.55 16.79 1.80
CA GLY A 171 8.50 16.87 0.70
C GLY A 171 9.88 17.32 1.16
N LEU A 172 9.98 18.36 2.02
CA LEU A 172 11.26 18.77 2.60
C LEU A 172 11.90 17.68 3.47
N LEU A 173 11.09 16.98 4.26
CA LEU A 173 11.56 15.86 5.07
C LEU A 173 12.17 14.74 4.21
N GLY A 174 11.56 14.44 3.06
CA GLY A 174 12.11 13.49 2.10
C GLY A 174 13.42 13.97 1.48
N LEU A 175 13.56 15.25 1.16
CA LEU A 175 14.84 15.81 0.69
C LEU A 175 15.93 15.73 1.77
N CYS A 176 15.61 15.94 3.04
CA CYS A 176 16.54 15.78 4.16
C CYS A 176 16.98 14.31 4.36
N TRP A 177 16.16 13.35 3.99
CA TRP A 177 16.53 11.94 4.06
C TRP A 177 17.67 11.56 3.10
N ILE A 178 17.80 12.21 1.95
CA ILE A 178 18.80 11.87 0.93
C ILE A 178 20.24 11.99 1.47
N PRO A 179 20.69 13.11 2.03
CA PRO A 179 22.04 13.20 2.58
C PRO A 179 22.28 12.21 3.73
N LEU A 180 21.27 11.98 4.59
CA LEU A 180 21.35 10.97 5.63
C LEU A 180 21.57 9.56 5.05
N TRP A 181 20.79 9.19 4.02
CA TRP A 181 20.93 7.92 3.32
C TRP A 181 22.30 7.74 2.68
N LEU A 182 22.76 8.74 1.93
CA LEU A 182 24.07 8.69 1.27
C LEU A 182 25.21 8.62 2.27
N TRP A 183 25.09 9.28 3.42
CA TRP A 183 26.10 9.23 4.48
C TRP A 183 26.18 7.86 5.15
N VAL A 184 25.03 7.25 5.49
CA VAL A 184 24.98 5.95 6.18
C VAL A 184 25.32 4.81 5.22
N SER A 185 24.76 4.82 4.01
CA SER A 185 24.90 3.73 3.04
C SER A 185 26.34 3.55 2.53
N ARG A 186 27.16 4.64 2.50
CA ARG A 186 28.57 4.56 2.12
C ARG A 186 29.46 3.84 3.15
N ARG A 187 28.99 3.71 4.39
CA ARG A 187 29.75 3.11 5.49
C ARG A 187 29.38 1.66 5.76
N ALA A 188 28.29 1.19 5.15
CA ALA A 188 27.80 -0.15 5.41
C ALA A 188 28.54 -1.20 4.56
N PRO A 189 28.94 -2.32 5.17
CA PRO A 189 29.45 -3.44 4.43
C PRO A 189 28.32 -4.04 3.55
N GLU A 190 28.65 -4.39 2.31
CA GLU A 190 27.75 -5.11 1.43
C GLU A 190 27.74 -6.60 1.79
N ALA A 191 26.56 -7.23 1.75
CA ALA A 191 26.45 -8.67 1.87
C ALA A 191 27.04 -9.33 0.62
N ALA A 192 27.60 -10.53 0.78
CA ALA A 192 28.13 -11.28 -0.34
C ALA A 192 27.03 -11.50 -1.41
N PRO A 193 27.33 -11.29 -2.71
CA PRO A 193 26.37 -11.50 -3.77
C PRO A 193 25.99 -12.99 -3.87
N GLU A 194 24.70 -13.28 -3.77
CA GLU A 194 24.18 -14.61 -4.09
C GLU A 194 23.92 -14.70 -5.61
N ARG A 195 24.44 -15.75 -6.22
CA ARG A 195 24.16 -16.07 -7.64
C ARG A 195 22.73 -16.61 -7.72
N GLY A 196 21.77 -15.74 -7.97
CA GLY A 196 20.41 -16.13 -8.32
C GLY A 196 20.35 -16.46 -9.82
N GLY A 197 19.81 -17.61 -10.19
CA GLY A 197 19.49 -17.92 -11.59
C GLY A 197 18.38 -16.97 -12.12
N VAL A 198 18.43 -16.63 -13.39
CA VAL A 198 17.33 -15.89 -14.06
C VAL A 198 16.11 -16.80 -14.09
N PRO A 199 14.96 -16.40 -13.51
CA PRO A 199 13.77 -17.22 -13.51
C PRO A 199 13.23 -17.38 -14.94
N ASP A 200 12.79 -18.60 -15.29
CA ASP A 200 12.03 -18.80 -16.52
C ASP A 200 10.64 -18.19 -16.38
N VAL A 201 10.54 -16.95 -16.87
CA VAL A 201 9.30 -16.15 -16.84
C VAL A 201 8.27 -16.70 -17.81
N SER A 202 8.69 -17.32 -18.91
CA SER A 202 7.78 -17.80 -19.97
C SER A 202 6.90 -18.94 -19.50
N SER A 203 7.46 -19.89 -18.76
CA SER A 203 6.70 -21.00 -18.17
C SER A 203 5.74 -20.49 -17.08
N LEU A 204 6.13 -19.48 -16.33
CA LEU A 204 5.31 -18.88 -15.27
C LEU A 204 4.08 -18.15 -15.84
N LEU A 205 4.24 -17.39 -16.93
CA LEU A 205 3.12 -16.69 -17.59
C LEU A 205 2.08 -17.64 -18.21
N ARG A 206 2.45 -18.91 -18.46
CA ARG A 206 1.53 -19.96 -18.92
C ARG A 206 0.80 -20.68 -17.77
N ASP A 207 1.23 -20.47 -16.52
CA ASP A 207 0.61 -21.12 -15.38
C ASP A 207 -0.73 -20.44 -15.01
N ARG A 208 -1.81 -21.22 -15.09
CA ARG A 208 -3.18 -20.77 -14.77
C ARG A 208 -3.31 -20.23 -13.33
N ARG A 209 -2.51 -20.77 -12.40
CA ARG A 209 -2.54 -20.33 -10.98
C ARG A 209 -2.09 -18.88 -10.83
N LEU A 210 -1.08 -18.44 -11.60
CA LEU A 210 -0.60 -17.06 -11.58
C LEU A 210 -1.74 -16.09 -11.92
N TRP A 211 -2.45 -16.35 -13.00
CA TRP A 211 -3.58 -15.53 -13.44
C TRP A 211 -4.76 -15.59 -12.47
N GLY A 212 -4.94 -16.74 -11.79
CA GLY A 212 -5.88 -16.87 -10.69
C GLY A 212 -5.55 -15.95 -9.52
N PHE A 213 -4.28 -15.88 -9.12
CA PHE A 213 -3.84 -14.95 -8.08
C PHE A 213 -3.99 -13.48 -8.50
N VAL A 214 -3.65 -13.14 -9.75
CA VAL A 214 -3.81 -11.79 -10.31
C VAL A 214 -5.29 -11.40 -10.33
N ALA A 215 -6.16 -12.24 -10.86
CA ALA A 215 -7.59 -11.96 -10.95
C ALA A 215 -8.25 -11.85 -9.56
N ALA A 216 -7.86 -12.71 -8.62
CA ALA A 216 -8.33 -12.62 -7.23
C ALA A 216 -7.85 -11.32 -6.54
N ASN A 217 -6.62 -10.87 -6.84
CA ASN A 217 -6.10 -9.60 -6.36
C ASN A 217 -6.93 -8.41 -6.89
N VAL A 218 -7.16 -8.37 -8.20
CA VAL A 218 -7.97 -7.33 -8.86
C VAL A 218 -9.39 -7.29 -8.30
N ALA A 219 -10.01 -8.45 -8.06
CA ALA A 219 -11.38 -8.54 -7.55
C ALA A 219 -11.51 -8.16 -6.06
N SER A 220 -10.52 -8.45 -5.22
CA SER A 220 -10.60 -8.23 -3.77
C SER A 220 -10.06 -6.89 -3.29
N MET A 221 -9.01 -6.36 -3.94
CA MET A 221 -8.29 -5.17 -3.47
C MET A 221 -9.02 -3.82 -3.61
N PRO A 222 -10.15 -3.68 -4.34
CA PRO A 222 -10.99 -2.49 -4.24
C PRO A 222 -11.38 -2.14 -2.79
N VAL A 223 -11.58 -3.13 -1.92
CA VAL A 223 -11.86 -2.93 -0.48
C VAL A 223 -10.71 -2.22 0.22
N TYR A 224 -9.47 -2.64 -0.06
CA TYR A 224 -8.29 -2.00 0.50
C TYR A 224 -8.15 -0.55 0.02
N THR A 225 -8.37 -0.32 -1.27
CA THR A 225 -8.35 1.01 -1.90
C THR A 225 -9.43 1.91 -1.28
N LEU A 226 -10.63 1.40 -1.05
CA LEU A 226 -11.74 2.11 -0.42
C LEU A 226 -11.33 2.63 0.96
N TRP A 227 -10.88 1.77 1.86
CA TRP A 227 -10.57 2.18 3.23
C TRP A 227 -9.32 3.05 3.33
N SER A 228 -8.34 2.84 2.45
CA SER A 228 -7.13 3.67 2.43
C SER A 228 -7.38 5.12 1.99
N ASN A 229 -8.40 5.37 1.15
CA ASN A 229 -8.55 6.67 0.49
C ASN A 229 -9.89 7.39 0.80
N TRP A 230 -10.94 6.68 1.24
CA TRP A 230 -12.28 7.27 1.46
C TRP A 230 -12.71 7.32 2.92
N THR A 231 -11.97 6.74 3.87
CA THR A 231 -12.37 6.71 5.28
C THR A 231 -12.62 8.11 5.85
N THR A 232 -11.70 9.07 5.65
CA THR A 232 -11.87 10.45 6.13
C THR A 232 -13.06 11.14 5.46
N LEU A 233 -13.25 10.94 4.15
CA LEU A 233 -14.39 11.49 3.40
C LEU A 233 -15.72 10.93 3.91
N TYR A 234 -15.80 9.61 4.07
CA TYR A 234 -16.99 8.93 4.60
C TYR A 234 -17.38 9.45 5.98
N LEU A 235 -16.42 9.52 6.91
CA LEU A 235 -16.67 10.02 8.27
C LEU A 235 -17.13 11.48 8.27
N LYS A 236 -16.62 12.30 7.35
CA LYS A 236 -17.05 13.68 7.21
C LYS A 236 -18.41 13.81 6.50
N ASP A 237 -18.56 13.17 5.34
CA ASP A 237 -19.72 13.36 4.46
C ASP A 237 -21.00 12.71 5.04
N VAL A 238 -20.87 11.53 5.69
CA VAL A 238 -22.04 10.78 6.20
C VAL A 238 -22.31 11.08 7.68
N HIS A 239 -21.26 11.20 8.49
CA HIS A 239 -21.44 11.45 9.94
C HIS A 239 -21.25 12.92 10.35
N GLY A 240 -21.06 13.84 9.39
CA GLY A 240 -20.95 15.27 9.66
C GLY A 240 -19.75 15.67 10.53
N LEU A 241 -18.72 14.84 10.62
CA LEU A 241 -17.55 15.13 11.46
C LEU A 241 -16.73 16.29 10.92
N THR A 242 -16.19 17.09 11.82
CA THR A 242 -15.12 18.04 11.47
C THR A 242 -13.88 17.27 10.98
N LEU A 243 -13.03 17.93 10.20
CA LEU A 243 -11.76 17.32 9.72
C LEU A 243 -10.93 16.77 10.88
N VAL A 244 -10.89 17.49 12.00
CA VAL A 244 -10.16 17.07 13.22
C VAL A 244 -10.67 15.74 13.75
N LYS A 245 -11.98 15.65 13.95
CA LYS A 245 -12.61 14.42 14.49
C LYS A 245 -12.49 13.25 13.50
N ALA A 246 -12.67 13.48 12.21
CA ALA A 246 -12.52 12.45 11.19
C ALA A 246 -11.07 11.92 11.13
N ASN A 247 -10.07 12.80 11.14
CA ASN A 247 -8.67 12.41 11.10
C ASN A 247 -8.11 11.90 12.45
N LEU A 248 -8.81 12.13 13.56
CA LEU A 248 -8.52 11.46 14.83
C LEU A 248 -8.95 9.97 14.79
N LEU A 249 -10.05 9.68 14.09
CA LEU A 249 -10.57 8.31 13.93
C LEU A 249 -9.92 7.54 12.77
N ALA A 250 -9.50 8.22 11.71
CA ALA A 250 -8.94 7.60 10.49
C ALA A 250 -7.70 6.70 10.70
N PRO A 251 -6.80 6.91 11.67
CA PRO A 251 -5.70 5.99 11.96
C PRO A 251 -6.16 4.64 12.52
N VAL A 252 -7.33 4.57 13.18
CA VAL A 252 -7.82 3.34 13.84
C VAL A 252 -8.00 2.19 12.83
N PRO A 253 -8.72 2.34 11.70
CA PRO A 253 -8.78 1.31 10.68
C PRO A 253 -7.41 0.89 10.16
N SER A 254 -6.49 1.83 9.95
CA SER A 254 -5.13 1.52 9.49
C SER A 254 -4.37 0.66 10.50
N PHE A 255 -4.47 0.95 11.79
CA PHE A 255 -3.90 0.12 12.85
C PHE A 255 -4.47 -1.31 12.81
N PHE A 256 -5.80 -1.44 12.68
CA PHE A 256 -6.45 -2.75 12.58
C PHE A 256 -6.06 -3.51 11.30
N ALA A 257 -5.79 -2.83 10.19
CA ALA A 257 -5.29 -3.47 8.97
C ALA A 257 -3.96 -4.20 9.21
N TYR A 258 -3.03 -3.59 9.95
CA TYR A 258 -1.77 -4.25 10.30
C TYR A 258 -1.96 -5.44 11.23
N ALA A 259 -2.81 -5.29 12.24
CA ALA A 259 -3.19 -6.40 13.12
C ALA A 259 -3.83 -7.55 12.30
N GLY A 260 -4.66 -7.21 11.30
CA GLY A 260 -5.28 -8.17 10.38
C GLY A 260 -4.27 -8.95 9.55
N GLY A 261 -3.26 -8.25 9.00
CA GLY A 261 -2.17 -8.91 8.29
C GLY A 261 -1.41 -9.93 9.15
N LEU A 262 -1.08 -9.56 10.39
CA LEU A 262 -0.45 -10.47 11.36
C LEU A 262 -1.37 -11.65 11.73
N ALA A 263 -2.64 -11.39 12.01
CA ALA A 263 -3.61 -12.41 12.37
C ALA A 263 -3.87 -13.39 11.21
N GLY A 264 -3.99 -12.89 9.97
CA GLY A 264 -4.16 -13.72 8.77
C GLY A 264 -2.95 -14.62 8.50
N GLY A 265 -1.73 -14.08 8.66
CA GLY A 265 -0.51 -14.86 8.58
C GLY A 265 -0.41 -15.92 9.67
N TRP A 266 -0.71 -15.56 10.93
CA TRP A 266 -0.73 -16.50 12.05
C TRP A 266 -1.78 -17.60 11.87
N LEU A 267 -2.97 -17.26 11.38
CA LEU A 267 -4.05 -18.23 11.17
C LEU A 267 -3.64 -19.32 10.16
N SER A 268 -3.06 -18.93 9.03
CA SER A 268 -2.58 -19.89 8.04
C SER A 268 -1.39 -20.71 8.57
N LEU A 269 -0.47 -20.08 9.30
CA LEU A 269 0.66 -20.78 9.93
C LEU A 269 0.17 -21.86 10.92
N ARG A 270 -0.87 -21.55 11.70
CA ARG A 270 -1.48 -22.52 12.65
C ARG A 270 -2.05 -23.74 11.95
N TRP A 271 -2.63 -23.60 10.75
CA TRP A 271 -3.10 -24.75 9.98
C TRP A 271 -1.95 -25.53 9.35
N ILE A 272 -0.92 -24.85 8.85
CA ILE A 272 0.29 -25.49 8.32
C ILE A 272 0.98 -26.32 9.41
N SER A 273 1.12 -25.79 10.62
CA SER A 273 1.73 -26.51 11.76
C SER A 273 0.91 -27.72 12.24
N ARG A 274 -0.36 -27.82 11.80
CA ARG A 274 -1.23 -28.99 12.03
C ARG A 274 -1.26 -29.97 10.85
N GLY A 275 -0.33 -29.84 9.90
CA GLY A 275 -0.19 -30.74 8.75
C GLY A 275 -1.02 -30.35 7.52
N CYS A 276 -1.68 -29.18 7.51
CA CYS A 276 -2.34 -28.70 6.30
C CYS A 276 -1.30 -28.23 5.26
N GLU A 277 -1.54 -28.58 3.98
CA GLU A 277 -0.72 -28.06 2.88
C GLU A 277 -0.72 -26.51 2.87
N ALA A 278 0.44 -25.89 2.63
CA ALA A 278 0.62 -24.42 2.75
C ALA A 278 -0.39 -23.65 1.88
N LEU A 279 -0.55 -24.03 0.62
CA LEU A 279 -1.43 -23.33 -0.32
C LEU A 279 -2.91 -23.48 0.09
N GLU A 280 -3.31 -24.65 0.62
CA GLU A 280 -4.66 -24.90 1.12
C GLU A 280 -4.92 -24.11 2.42
N ALA A 281 -3.95 -24.04 3.33
CA ALA A 281 -4.05 -23.21 4.54
C ALA A 281 -4.24 -21.71 4.20
N ARG A 282 -3.53 -21.19 3.18
CA ARG A 282 -3.70 -19.82 2.68
C ARG A 282 -5.11 -19.61 2.11
N ARG A 283 -5.61 -20.56 1.31
CA ARG A 283 -6.98 -20.49 0.77
C ARG A 283 -8.06 -20.47 1.86
N ARG A 284 -7.91 -21.30 2.89
CA ARG A 284 -8.82 -21.30 4.05
C ARG A 284 -8.80 -19.96 4.78
N ALA A 285 -7.62 -19.35 4.96
CA ALA A 285 -7.51 -18.02 5.55
C ALA A 285 -8.18 -16.95 4.68
N CYS A 286 -8.03 -17.05 3.35
CA CYS A 286 -8.74 -16.18 2.41
C CYS A 286 -10.25 -16.38 2.49
N LEU A 287 -10.76 -17.62 2.58
CA LEU A 287 -12.20 -17.87 2.74
C LEU A 287 -12.74 -17.23 4.03
N ALA A 288 -12.07 -17.47 5.16
CA ALA A 288 -12.47 -16.88 6.43
C ALA A 288 -12.50 -15.34 6.35
N SER A 289 -11.49 -14.74 5.71
CA SER A 289 -11.44 -13.29 5.49
C SER A 289 -12.55 -12.81 4.55
N ALA A 290 -12.85 -13.53 3.46
CA ALA A 290 -13.92 -13.17 2.53
C ALA A 290 -15.30 -13.21 3.19
N VAL A 291 -15.56 -14.23 4.02
CA VAL A 291 -16.80 -14.32 4.81
C VAL A 291 -16.89 -13.17 5.82
N ALA A 292 -15.79 -12.85 6.53
CA ALA A 292 -15.75 -11.72 7.46
C ALA A 292 -16.00 -10.38 6.74
N LEU A 293 -15.55 -10.22 5.49
CA LEU A 293 -15.76 -9.02 4.68
C LEU A 293 -17.22 -8.78 4.30
N LEU A 294 -18.10 -9.77 4.37
CA LEU A 294 -19.55 -9.55 4.20
C LEU A 294 -20.10 -8.54 5.20
N ALA A 295 -19.49 -8.45 6.38
CA ALA A 295 -19.83 -7.42 7.37
C ALA A 295 -19.58 -5.98 6.89
N THR A 296 -18.84 -5.77 5.81
CA THR A 296 -18.66 -4.43 5.21
C THR A 296 -20.00 -3.82 4.79
N ALA A 297 -20.97 -4.63 4.40
CA ALA A 297 -22.31 -4.16 3.99
C ALA A 297 -23.09 -3.48 5.14
N ILE A 298 -22.75 -3.75 6.39
CA ILE A 298 -23.44 -3.15 7.56
C ILE A 298 -22.86 -1.78 7.96
N VAL A 299 -21.73 -1.35 7.41
CA VAL A 299 -21.09 -0.07 7.77
C VAL A 299 -22.06 1.12 7.67
N PRO A 300 -22.89 1.26 6.60
CA PRO A 300 -23.84 2.36 6.51
C PRO A 300 -24.94 2.36 7.58
N LEU A 301 -25.17 1.21 8.21
CA LEU A 301 -26.22 1.04 9.23
C LEU A 301 -25.74 1.36 10.65
N MET A 302 -24.47 1.70 10.80
CA MET A 302 -23.88 1.96 12.11
C MET A 302 -24.43 3.25 12.74
N PRO A 303 -24.85 3.23 14.01
CA PRO A 303 -25.59 4.33 14.64
C PRO A 303 -24.73 5.57 14.98
N GLY A 304 -23.49 5.62 14.52
CA GLY A 304 -22.63 6.78 14.76
C GLY A 304 -21.18 6.57 14.33
N PRO A 305 -20.37 7.63 14.35
CA PRO A 305 -19.05 7.60 13.76
C PRO A 305 -18.06 6.63 14.43
N VAL A 306 -18.20 6.38 15.74
CA VAL A 306 -17.33 5.43 16.46
C VAL A 306 -17.65 4.00 16.01
N TRP A 307 -18.92 3.62 15.96
CA TRP A 307 -19.34 2.29 15.50
C TRP A 307 -19.03 2.07 14.03
N ALA A 308 -19.22 3.10 13.19
CA ALA A 308 -18.81 3.06 11.81
C ALA A 308 -17.29 2.86 11.66
N THR A 309 -16.49 3.56 12.47
CA THR A 309 -15.03 3.39 12.48
C THR A 309 -14.63 1.98 12.91
N LEU A 310 -15.29 1.39 13.89
CA LEU A 310 -15.03 0.00 14.30
C LEU A 310 -15.41 -1.01 13.23
N ALA A 311 -16.55 -0.82 12.56
CA ALA A 311 -16.98 -1.66 11.44
C ALA A 311 -16.02 -1.55 10.23
N ILE A 312 -15.56 -0.34 9.89
CA ILE A 312 -14.51 -0.09 8.90
C ILE A 312 -13.21 -0.78 9.32
N SER A 313 -12.84 -0.68 10.60
CA SER A 313 -11.62 -1.31 11.14
C SER A 313 -11.67 -2.82 11.02
N PHE A 314 -12.82 -3.44 11.29
CA PHE A 314 -13.02 -4.88 11.08
C PHE A 314 -12.93 -5.29 9.61
N SER A 315 -13.51 -4.50 8.71
CA SER A 315 -13.41 -4.71 7.27
C SER A 315 -11.97 -4.58 6.78
N PHE A 316 -11.24 -3.55 7.24
CA PHE A 316 -9.85 -3.32 6.85
C PHE A 316 -8.91 -4.39 7.43
N PHE A 317 -9.15 -4.84 8.67
CA PHE A 317 -8.51 -6.01 9.27
C PHE A 317 -8.68 -7.25 8.38
N SER A 318 -9.91 -7.51 7.95
CA SER A 318 -10.25 -8.71 7.18
C SER A 318 -9.63 -8.70 5.78
N ILE A 319 -9.63 -7.56 5.07
CA ILE A 319 -8.96 -7.47 3.76
C ILE A 319 -7.44 -7.52 3.87
N ALA A 320 -6.86 -7.02 4.95
CA ALA A 320 -5.43 -7.16 5.19
C ALA A 320 -5.02 -8.60 5.51
N ALA A 321 -5.85 -9.34 6.26
CA ALA A 321 -5.67 -10.78 6.49
C ALA A 321 -5.77 -11.60 5.18
N TRP A 322 -6.70 -11.23 4.30
CA TRP A 322 -6.78 -11.75 2.93
C TRP A 322 -5.49 -11.47 2.16
N SER A 323 -5.09 -10.21 2.11
CA SER A 323 -3.98 -9.71 1.31
C SER A 323 -2.67 -10.44 1.63
N VAL A 324 -2.31 -10.57 2.91
CA VAL A 324 -1.05 -11.23 3.31
C VAL A 324 -1.00 -12.69 2.85
N ASN A 325 -2.13 -13.40 2.89
CA ASN A 325 -2.21 -14.77 2.42
C ASN A 325 -2.13 -14.85 0.89
N LEU A 326 -2.86 -13.98 0.16
CA LEU A 326 -2.84 -13.94 -1.29
C LEU A 326 -1.43 -13.63 -1.83
N TYR A 327 -0.74 -12.63 -1.29
CA TYR A 327 0.61 -12.24 -1.71
C TYR A 327 1.68 -13.27 -1.31
N THR A 328 1.40 -14.19 -0.40
CA THR A 328 2.30 -15.28 -0.04
C THR A 328 2.09 -16.54 -0.90
N MET A 329 0.90 -16.74 -1.49
CA MET A 329 0.61 -17.90 -2.34
C MET A 329 1.60 -18.11 -3.49
N PRO A 330 2.12 -17.07 -4.19
CA PRO A 330 3.14 -17.26 -5.21
C PRO A 330 4.43 -17.92 -4.69
N LEU A 331 4.83 -17.64 -3.46
CA LEU A 331 6.01 -18.26 -2.85
C LEU A 331 5.79 -19.75 -2.62
N ASP A 332 4.60 -20.12 -2.12
CA ASP A 332 4.23 -21.50 -1.85
C ASP A 332 4.01 -22.29 -3.16
N ALA A 333 3.54 -21.61 -4.24
CA ALA A 333 3.21 -22.26 -5.51
C ALA A 333 4.40 -22.40 -6.47
N PHE A 334 5.33 -21.43 -6.50
CA PHE A 334 6.35 -21.29 -7.55
C PHE A 334 7.78 -21.29 -7.03
N GLY A 335 7.99 -21.20 -5.71
CA GLY A 335 9.30 -21.05 -5.08
C GLY A 335 9.91 -19.64 -5.20
N GLY A 336 11.00 -19.40 -4.49
CA GLY A 336 11.51 -18.05 -4.22
C GLY A 336 11.81 -17.17 -5.44
N ALA A 337 12.55 -17.69 -6.45
CA ALA A 337 12.95 -16.90 -7.61
C ALA A 337 11.75 -16.47 -8.49
N ARG A 338 10.78 -17.37 -8.67
CA ARG A 338 9.56 -17.11 -9.45
C ARG A 338 8.51 -16.31 -8.67
N ALA A 339 8.51 -16.42 -7.34
CA ALA A 339 7.61 -15.67 -6.47
C ALA A 339 7.83 -14.15 -6.57
N ALA A 340 9.07 -13.68 -6.67
CA ALA A 340 9.38 -12.25 -6.78
C ALA A 340 8.71 -11.62 -8.01
N PHE A 341 8.79 -12.27 -9.19
CA PHE A 341 8.12 -11.82 -10.39
C PHE A 341 6.59 -11.86 -10.24
N SER A 342 6.05 -12.93 -9.66
CA SER A 342 4.61 -13.09 -9.45
C SER A 342 4.05 -12.01 -8.52
N VAL A 343 4.73 -11.71 -7.42
CA VAL A 343 4.35 -10.64 -6.48
C VAL A 343 4.42 -9.26 -7.17
N SER A 344 5.43 -9.03 -8.00
CA SER A 344 5.53 -7.77 -8.79
C SER A 344 4.36 -7.65 -9.75
N LEU A 345 3.93 -8.74 -10.39
CA LEU A 345 2.76 -8.76 -11.27
C LEU A 345 1.46 -8.48 -10.49
N LEU A 346 1.28 -9.07 -9.30
CA LEU A 346 0.15 -8.76 -8.43
C LEU A 346 0.14 -7.27 -8.03
N THR A 347 1.29 -6.72 -7.69
CA THR A 347 1.43 -5.30 -7.32
C THR A 347 1.12 -4.37 -8.50
N GLY A 348 1.61 -4.70 -9.70
CA GLY A 348 1.28 -3.96 -10.92
C GLY A 348 -0.22 -4.02 -11.25
N ALA A 349 -0.82 -5.22 -11.16
CA ALA A 349 -2.26 -5.41 -11.36
C ALA A 349 -3.11 -4.63 -10.32
N TYR A 350 -2.65 -4.55 -9.05
CA TYR A 350 -3.27 -3.70 -8.04
C TYR A 350 -3.22 -2.22 -8.43
N GLY A 351 -2.09 -1.71 -8.90
CA GLY A 351 -1.97 -0.33 -9.37
C GLY A 351 -2.88 -0.03 -10.57
N ALA A 352 -2.93 -0.93 -11.55
CA ALA A 352 -3.82 -0.82 -12.71
C ALA A 352 -5.31 -0.87 -12.29
N MET A 353 -5.68 -1.79 -11.40
CA MET A 353 -7.02 -1.86 -10.82
C MET A 353 -7.37 -0.57 -10.09
N GLN A 354 -6.49 -0.04 -9.25
CA GLN A 354 -6.72 1.20 -8.49
C GLN A 354 -6.96 2.39 -9.43
N ALA A 355 -6.25 2.45 -10.55
CA ALA A 355 -6.42 3.50 -11.56
C ALA A 355 -7.84 3.52 -12.15
N VAL A 356 -8.43 2.35 -12.36
CA VAL A 356 -9.79 2.21 -12.90
C VAL A 356 -10.84 2.35 -11.81
N ILE A 357 -10.64 1.67 -10.68
CA ILE A 357 -11.69 1.57 -9.65
C ILE A 357 -11.88 2.86 -8.85
N SER A 358 -10.82 3.69 -8.69
CA SER A 358 -10.93 4.90 -7.88
C SER A 358 -11.92 5.93 -8.44
N PRO A 359 -11.88 6.29 -9.75
CA PRO A 359 -12.92 7.16 -10.32
C PRO A 359 -14.30 6.50 -10.32
N LEU A 360 -14.39 5.18 -10.50
CA LEU A 360 -15.67 4.45 -10.47
C LEU A 360 -16.31 4.47 -9.07
N ILE A 361 -15.52 4.25 -8.02
CA ILE A 361 -15.99 4.41 -6.63
C ILE A 361 -16.50 5.82 -6.42
N GLY A 362 -15.75 6.84 -6.84
CA GLY A 362 -16.16 8.23 -6.72
C GLY A 362 -17.47 8.52 -7.46
N ALA A 363 -17.60 8.09 -8.72
CA ALA A 363 -18.82 8.26 -9.52
C ALA A 363 -20.02 7.53 -8.92
N MET A 364 -19.82 6.34 -8.34
CA MET A 364 -20.88 5.61 -7.65
C MET A 364 -21.33 6.36 -6.39
N ILE A 365 -20.38 6.90 -5.61
CA ILE A 365 -20.71 7.73 -4.43
C ILE A 365 -21.48 9.00 -4.85
N ASP A 366 -21.07 9.68 -5.91
CA ASP A 366 -21.75 10.89 -6.41
C ASP A 366 -23.20 10.61 -6.85
N ARG A 367 -23.48 9.43 -7.43
CA ARG A 367 -24.81 9.09 -7.96
C ARG A 367 -25.72 8.40 -6.94
N HIS A 368 -25.18 7.53 -6.10
CA HIS A 368 -25.97 6.61 -5.27
C HIS A 368 -25.56 6.63 -3.79
N GLY A 369 -24.58 7.47 -3.41
CA GLY A 369 -24.02 7.49 -2.08
C GLY A 369 -23.10 6.30 -1.78
N TYR A 370 -22.69 6.17 -0.53
CA TYR A 370 -21.72 5.16 -0.08
C TYR A 370 -22.28 3.73 0.00
N GLY A 371 -23.60 3.56 0.19
CA GLY A 371 -24.23 2.25 0.43
C GLY A 371 -23.88 1.19 -0.62
N PRO A 372 -24.15 1.43 -1.92
CA PRO A 372 -23.83 0.47 -2.98
C PRO A 372 -22.35 0.12 -3.05
N VAL A 373 -21.44 1.06 -2.78
CA VAL A 373 -19.99 0.82 -2.75
C VAL A 373 -19.63 -0.18 -1.66
N PHE A 374 -20.24 -0.07 -0.47
CA PHE A 374 -19.98 -0.98 0.63
C PHE A 374 -20.55 -2.38 0.40
N VAL A 375 -21.72 -2.48 -0.24
CA VAL A 375 -22.29 -3.78 -0.66
C VAL A 375 -21.35 -4.46 -1.68
N MET A 376 -20.91 -3.71 -2.70
CA MET A 376 -19.95 -4.21 -3.68
C MET A 376 -18.64 -4.67 -3.00
N ALA A 377 -18.09 -3.85 -2.09
CA ALA A 377 -16.89 -4.18 -1.33
C ALA A 377 -17.07 -5.44 -0.44
N ALA A 378 -18.26 -5.67 0.09
CA ALA A 378 -18.58 -6.86 0.88
C ALA A 378 -18.58 -8.15 0.03
N VAL A 379 -19.07 -8.09 -1.20
CA VAL A 379 -19.33 -9.27 -2.03
C VAL A 379 -18.14 -9.65 -2.91
N THR A 380 -17.37 -8.67 -3.41
CA THR A 380 -16.26 -8.93 -4.35
C THR A 380 -15.18 -9.89 -3.82
N PRO A 381 -14.84 -9.96 -2.52
CA PRO A 381 -13.88 -10.95 -2.01
C PRO A 381 -14.39 -12.39 -2.07
N ILE A 382 -15.70 -12.61 -2.03
CA ILE A 382 -16.28 -13.96 -2.23
C ILE A 382 -16.05 -14.41 -3.67
N PHE A 383 -16.29 -13.54 -4.65
CA PHE A 383 -15.96 -13.85 -6.05
C PHE A 383 -14.46 -14.09 -6.25
N ALA A 384 -13.62 -13.28 -5.61
CA ALA A 384 -12.17 -13.47 -5.63
C ALA A 384 -11.76 -14.84 -5.06
N TYR A 385 -12.42 -15.30 -4.00
CA TYR A 385 -12.22 -16.64 -3.48
C TYR A 385 -12.66 -17.73 -4.47
N GLY A 386 -13.81 -17.54 -5.13
CA GLY A 386 -14.26 -18.44 -6.21
C GLY A 386 -13.23 -18.60 -7.32
N ILE A 387 -12.59 -17.50 -7.75
CA ILE A 387 -11.48 -17.53 -8.72
C ILE A 387 -10.31 -18.37 -8.21
N LEU A 388 -9.87 -18.18 -6.95
CA LEU A 388 -8.81 -18.97 -6.33
C LEU A 388 -9.16 -20.47 -6.24
N HIS A 389 -10.43 -20.79 -6.06
CA HIS A 389 -10.90 -22.18 -5.98
C HIS A 389 -10.89 -22.85 -7.35
N VAL A 390 -11.37 -22.19 -8.40
CA VAL A 390 -11.44 -22.73 -9.77
C VAL A 390 -10.06 -22.83 -10.42
N THR A 391 -9.13 -21.94 -10.09
CA THR A 391 -7.78 -21.92 -10.67
C THR A 391 -6.77 -22.83 -9.96
N ARG A 392 -7.21 -23.58 -8.93
CA ARG A 392 -6.36 -24.61 -8.31
C ARG A 392 -6.09 -25.76 -9.31
N GLN A 393 -4.90 -26.34 -9.24
CA GLN A 393 -4.67 -27.61 -9.97
C GLN A 393 -5.56 -28.70 -9.36
N PRO A 394 -6.23 -29.52 -10.18
CA PRO A 394 -6.83 -30.75 -9.68
C PRO A 394 -5.71 -31.60 -9.04
N ARG A 395 -6.04 -32.24 -7.93
CA ARG A 395 -5.15 -33.19 -7.24
C ARG A 395 -4.91 -34.41 -8.09
#